data_22b3c0d317ccbaf58267477fbd093ea4
#
_entry.id   22b3c0d317ccbaf58267477fbd093ea4
#
_cell.length_a   1.000
_cell.length_b   1.000
_cell.length_c   1.000
_cell.angle_alpha   90.00
_cell.angle_beta   90.00
_cell.angle_gamma   90.00
#
_symmetry.space_group_name_H-M   'P 1'
#
loop_
_entity.id
_entity.type
_entity.pdbx_description
1 polymer ?
#
loop_
_entity_poly.entity_id
_entity_poly.type
_entity_poly.pdbx_seq_one_letter_code
_entity_poly.pdbx_strand_id
1 'polypeptide(L)'
;MSSRKPRRVPSYRLHKGSRQAVVTLEGRDHYLGKFGSDDSQAEYERLVGEWLIHGRQLPQEKSPGEGPTINELILAYWEEAQRYYQRDGKPTSELESMRLALRYVRRPYGRTFAKDFGPMALKVCREAMIEKGLSRSVCNGYTKRIKRLFRWGVENELILASVFQALQAVRGLRKGRSPARETEPIRPAREEHVEAVLPAVSVPVQAMIRLQLLTGMRPGEVVQMRASDIDRSRQVWTYRPQRHKTDYRGHEREVALGPKAQAVLRPFVERANDGPLFSPRDAEGARNARRRLQRKSPMTPCQGRRRGKSKPQKAPKDRYTTASYRRAIARACERASVPS
;
A
#
# COMPACT_ATOMS: atom_id res chain seq x y z
N MET A 1 1.98 -24.13 -34.80
CA MET A 1 2.80 -23.05 -34.27
C MET A 1 3.15 -22.09 -35.40
N SER A 2 2.45 -20.96 -35.51
CA SER A 2 2.67 -19.96 -36.56
C SER A 2 3.86 -19.08 -36.16
N SER A 3 4.97 -19.15 -36.91
CA SER A 3 6.16 -18.30 -36.71
C SER A 3 5.80 -16.84 -37.04
N ARG A 4 5.65 -16.00 -36.03
CA ARG A 4 5.53 -14.55 -36.22
C ARG A 4 6.85 -14.02 -36.77
N LYS A 5 6.87 -13.63 -38.07
CA LYS A 5 8.01 -12.90 -38.68
C LYS A 5 8.40 -11.70 -37.79
N PRO A 6 9.69 -11.41 -37.64
CA PRO A 6 10.14 -10.25 -36.92
C PRO A 6 9.55 -8.98 -37.55
N ARG A 7 8.78 -8.23 -36.76
CA ARG A 7 8.15 -6.97 -37.23
C ARG A 7 9.24 -5.93 -37.45
N ARG A 8 9.54 -5.65 -38.74
CA ARG A 8 10.57 -4.68 -39.16
C ARG A 8 10.20 -3.25 -38.72
N VAL A 9 11.23 -2.42 -38.51
CA VAL A 9 11.07 -0.97 -38.35
C VAL A 9 10.64 -0.39 -39.69
N PRO A 10 9.64 0.51 -39.77
CA PRO A 10 9.20 1.16 -41.00
C PRO A 10 10.33 1.91 -41.67
N SER A 11 10.45 1.82 -42.99
CA SER A 11 11.58 2.38 -43.72
C SER A 11 11.36 3.84 -44.15
N TYR A 12 12.44 4.64 -44.10
CA TYR A 12 12.51 5.97 -44.67
C TYR A 12 12.53 5.87 -46.22
N ARG A 13 11.57 6.49 -46.91
CA ARG A 13 11.36 6.32 -48.35
C ARG A 13 11.22 7.67 -49.06
N LEU A 14 11.57 7.72 -50.36
CA LEU A 14 11.25 8.84 -51.23
C LEU A 14 9.84 8.65 -51.82
N HIS A 15 8.96 9.61 -51.64
CA HIS A 15 7.68 9.68 -52.34
C HIS A 15 7.93 10.30 -53.74
N LYS A 16 7.78 9.50 -54.78
CA LYS A 16 8.16 9.88 -56.15
C LYS A 16 7.38 11.10 -56.64
N GLY A 17 6.11 11.28 -56.29
CA GLY A 17 5.26 12.37 -56.75
C GLY A 17 5.60 13.72 -56.14
N SER A 18 5.81 13.79 -54.80
CA SER A 18 6.11 15.05 -54.09
C SER A 18 7.60 15.29 -53.84
N ARG A 19 8.48 14.32 -54.17
CA ARG A 19 9.93 14.32 -53.84
C ARG A 19 10.26 14.52 -52.36
N GLN A 20 9.29 14.23 -51.50
CA GLN A 20 9.45 14.30 -50.04
C GLN A 20 9.84 12.94 -49.46
N ALA A 21 10.47 12.98 -48.31
CA ALA A 21 10.68 11.81 -47.49
C ALA A 21 9.33 11.37 -46.91
N VAL A 22 9.09 10.06 -46.83
CA VAL A 22 7.85 9.49 -46.26
C VAL A 22 8.17 8.24 -45.48
N VAL A 23 7.42 8.05 -44.35
CA VAL A 23 7.38 6.81 -43.61
C VAL A 23 5.91 6.36 -43.46
N THR A 24 5.63 5.08 -43.62
CA THR A 24 4.30 4.53 -43.43
C THR A 24 4.19 3.93 -42.06
N LEU A 25 3.33 4.50 -41.21
CA LEU A 25 3.00 4.02 -39.88
C LEU A 25 1.50 3.73 -39.82
N GLU A 26 1.10 2.58 -39.30
CA GLU A 26 -0.32 2.16 -39.16
C GLU A 26 -1.13 2.26 -40.48
N GLY A 27 -0.46 2.05 -41.61
CA GLY A 27 -1.11 2.14 -42.91
C GLY A 27 -1.31 3.55 -43.45
N ARG A 28 -0.78 4.59 -42.79
CA ARG A 28 -0.82 5.99 -43.20
C ARG A 28 0.57 6.48 -43.56
N ASP A 29 0.68 7.27 -44.62
CA ASP A 29 1.93 7.89 -45.03
C ASP A 29 2.12 9.24 -44.34
N HIS A 30 3.25 9.39 -43.63
CA HIS A 30 3.69 10.61 -42.96
C HIS A 30 4.79 11.27 -43.76
N TYR A 31 4.57 12.50 -44.24
CA TYR A 31 5.53 13.27 -45.05
C TYR A 31 6.45 14.04 -44.11
N LEU A 32 7.77 13.86 -44.31
CA LEU A 32 8.82 14.31 -43.40
C LEU A 32 9.62 15.51 -43.93
N GLY A 33 9.22 16.08 -45.08
CA GLY A 33 9.94 17.16 -45.73
C GLY A 33 10.84 16.66 -46.86
N LYS A 34 11.83 17.48 -47.30
CA LYS A 34 12.69 17.19 -48.42
C LYS A 34 13.52 15.93 -48.21
N PHE A 35 13.41 14.95 -49.09
CA PHE A 35 14.15 13.69 -49.00
C PHE A 35 15.65 13.91 -48.90
N GLY A 36 16.31 13.27 -47.93
CA GLY A 36 17.75 13.34 -47.70
C GLY A 36 18.25 14.60 -46.99
N SER A 37 17.34 15.47 -46.48
CA SER A 37 17.75 16.57 -45.59
C SER A 37 17.89 16.08 -44.15
N ASP A 38 18.77 16.72 -43.38
CA ASP A 38 19.00 16.42 -41.97
C ASP A 38 17.70 16.55 -41.16
N ASP A 39 16.88 17.57 -41.44
CA ASP A 39 15.57 17.77 -40.80
C ASP A 39 14.61 16.61 -41.06
N SER A 40 14.57 16.06 -42.26
CA SER A 40 13.68 14.95 -42.59
C SER A 40 14.15 13.62 -41.99
N GLN A 41 15.46 13.46 -41.79
CA GLN A 41 16.01 12.30 -41.06
C GLN A 41 15.74 12.39 -39.56
N ALA A 42 15.96 13.57 -38.97
CA ALA A 42 15.64 13.82 -37.57
C ALA A 42 14.14 13.60 -37.26
N GLU A 43 13.27 14.06 -38.17
CA GLU A 43 11.81 13.86 -38.02
C GLU A 43 11.41 12.38 -38.19
N TYR A 44 12.09 11.64 -39.06
CA TYR A 44 11.92 10.19 -39.18
C TYR A 44 12.29 9.48 -37.87
N GLU A 45 13.46 9.79 -37.30
CA GLU A 45 13.93 9.19 -36.06
C GLU A 45 12.99 9.52 -34.90
N ARG A 46 12.51 10.76 -34.83
CA ARG A 46 11.51 11.18 -33.80
C ARG A 46 10.23 10.39 -33.91
N LEU A 47 9.58 10.35 -35.08
CA LEU A 47 8.32 9.68 -35.32
C LEU A 47 8.38 8.17 -35.11
N VAL A 48 9.45 7.52 -35.61
CA VAL A 48 9.65 6.08 -35.44
C VAL A 48 10.00 5.77 -33.99
N GLY A 49 10.77 6.61 -33.30
CA GLY A 49 11.07 6.49 -31.90
C GLY A 49 9.80 6.56 -31.03
N GLU A 50 8.96 7.57 -31.24
CA GLU A 50 7.66 7.70 -30.57
C GLU A 50 6.75 6.49 -30.82
N TRP A 51 6.64 6.05 -32.06
CA TRP A 51 5.86 4.89 -32.44
C TRP A 51 6.34 3.59 -31.75
N LEU A 52 7.65 3.39 -31.61
CA LEU A 52 8.23 2.25 -30.91
C LEU A 52 7.97 2.30 -29.40
N ILE A 53 8.16 3.47 -28.78
CA ILE A 53 7.94 3.70 -27.34
C ILE A 53 6.47 3.45 -26.95
N HIS A 54 5.53 3.85 -27.82
CA HIS A 54 4.09 3.68 -27.61
C HIS A 54 3.56 2.31 -28.09
N GLY A 55 4.41 1.30 -28.13
CA GLY A 55 3.99 -0.06 -28.46
C GLY A 55 3.58 -0.24 -29.92
N ARG A 56 4.16 0.56 -30.84
CA ARG A 56 3.89 0.62 -32.28
C ARG A 56 2.53 1.19 -32.66
N GLN A 57 2.05 2.12 -31.85
CA GLN A 57 0.90 2.98 -32.14
C GLN A 57 1.37 4.42 -32.08
N LEU A 58 1.04 5.21 -33.08
CA LEU A 58 1.21 6.65 -32.95
C LEU A 58 0.18 7.17 -31.94
N PRO A 59 0.57 8.11 -31.07
CA PRO A 59 -0.42 8.85 -30.31
C PRO A 59 -1.43 9.41 -31.31
N GLN A 60 -2.71 8.99 -31.21
CA GLN A 60 -3.74 9.63 -32.03
C GLN A 60 -3.67 11.12 -31.76
N GLU A 61 -3.49 11.93 -32.80
CA GLU A 61 -3.75 13.36 -32.70
C GLU A 61 -5.19 13.52 -32.25
N LYS A 62 -5.39 13.63 -30.94
CA LYS A 62 -6.69 13.94 -30.35
C LYS A 62 -7.03 15.33 -30.84
N SER A 63 -8.15 15.45 -31.51
CA SER A 63 -8.70 16.73 -31.94
C SER A 63 -8.53 17.76 -30.83
N PRO A 64 -8.10 19.01 -31.08
CA PRO A 64 -7.95 20.01 -30.04
C PRO A 64 -9.32 20.27 -29.41
N GLY A 65 -9.64 19.59 -28.32
CA GLY A 65 -10.93 19.69 -27.64
C GLY A 65 -11.36 18.45 -26.84
N GLU A 66 -10.94 17.26 -27.22
CA GLU A 66 -11.38 15.99 -26.62
C GLU A 66 -10.25 15.26 -25.92
N GLY A 67 -9.95 15.67 -24.69
CA GLY A 67 -9.12 14.90 -23.79
C GLY A 67 -9.91 13.74 -23.13
N PRO A 68 -9.30 12.92 -22.29
CA PRO A 68 -9.99 11.84 -21.59
C PRO A 68 -11.02 12.41 -20.61
N THR A 69 -12.12 11.68 -20.43
CA THR A 69 -13.02 11.87 -19.31
C THR A 69 -12.32 11.46 -18.00
N ILE A 70 -12.87 11.88 -16.87
CA ILE A 70 -12.38 11.47 -15.54
C ILE A 70 -12.44 9.93 -15.39
N ASN A 71 -13.46 9.25 -15.94
CA ASN A 71 -13.55 7.80 -15.89
C ASN A 71 -12.41 7.13 -16.66
N GLU A 72 -12.09 7.61 -17.85
CA GLU A 72 -11.00 7.09 -18.68
C GLU A 72 -9.64 7.35 -18.03
N LEU A 73 -9.45 8.56 -17.48
CA LEU A 73 -8.23 8.89 -16.74
C LEU A 73 -8.05 8.01 -15.49
N ILE A 74 -9.14 7.76 -14.74
CA ILE A 74 -9.13 6.86 -13.58
C ILE A 74 -8.81 5.44 -14.00
N LEU A 75 -9.39 4.94 -15.10
CA LEU A 75 -9.16 3.57 -15.59
C LEU A 75 -7.69 3.37 -15.95
N ALA A 76 -7.12 4.25 -16.77
CA ALA A 76 -5.72 4.20 -17.16
C ALA A 76 -4.76 4.27 -15.97
N TYR A 77 -5.02 5.20 -15.04
CA TYR A 77 -4.23 5.30 -13.81
C TYR A 77 -4.38 4.07 -12.91
N TRP A 78 -5.55 3.45 -12.86
CA TRP A 78 -5.80 2.27 -12.01
C TRP A 78 -5.00 1.06 -12.45
N GLU A 79 -4.84 0.84 -13.75
CA GLU A 79 -4.01 -0.23 -14.29
C GLU A 79 -2.54 -0.08 -13.90
N GLU A 80 -2.02 1.14 -13.94
CA GLU A 80 -0.66 1.40 -13.45
C GLU A 80 -0.57 1.30 -11.93
N ALA A 81 -1.53 1.87 -11.21
CA ALA A 81 -1.53 1.83 -9.75
C ALA A 81 -1.55 0.38 -9.21
N GLN A 82 -2.27 -0.53 -9.87
CA GLN A 82 -2.27 -1.94 -9.51
C GLN A 82 -0.89 -2.59 -9.69
N ARG A 83 -0.10 -2.19 -10.68
CA ARG A 83 1.27 -2.66 -10.89
C ARG A 83 2.25 -2.00 -9.93
N TYR A 84 2.14 -0.70 -9.73
CA TYR A 84 3.06 0.08 -8.92
C TYR A 84 2.88 -0.15 -7.41
N TYR A 85 1.63 -0.17 -6.89
CA TYR A 85 1.36 -0.31 -5.46
C TYR A 85 1.28 -1.78 -5.01
N GLN A 86 2.29 -2.56 -5.38
CA GLN A 86 2.48 -3.93 -4.91
C GLN A 86 3.72 -4.03 -4.03
N ARG A 87 3.68 -5.01 -3.13
CA ARG A 87 4.83 -5.43 -2.35
C ARG A 87 4.81 -6.95 -2.27
N ASP A 88 5.88 -7.61 -2.74
CA ASP A 88 5.97 -9.08 -2.80
C ASP A 88 4.76 -9.72 -3.51
N GLY A 89 4.34 -9.17 -4.64
CA GLY A 89 3.20 -9.65 -5.42
C GLY A 89 1.83 -9.43 -4.77
N LYS A 90 1.76 -8.65 -3.67
CA LYS A 90 0.49 -8.35 -2.98
C LYS A 90 0.18 -6.86 -3.01
N PRO A 91 -1.08 -6.47 -3.24
CA PRO A 91 -1.49 -5.08 -3.19
C PRO A 91 -1.19 -4.45 -1.83
N THR A 92 -0.68 -3.21 -1.83
CA THR A 92 -0.51 -2.43 -0.61
C THR A 92 -1.81 -1.76 -0.19
N SER A 93 -1.92 -1.34 1.09
CA SER A 93 -3.08 -0.58 1.59
C SER A 93 -3.27 0.78 0.90
N GLU A 94 -2.24 1.28 0.21
CA GLU A 94 -2.33 2.53 -0.56
C GLU A 94 -3.28 2.38 -1.75
N LEU A 95 -3.31 1.20 -2.40
CA LEU A 95 -4.22 0.91 -3.51
C LEU A 95 -5.69 1.01 -3.07
N GLU A 96 -6.03 0.44 -1.91
CA GLU A 96 -7.38 0.56 -1.34
C GLU A 96 -7.72 2.01 -0.97
N SER A 97 -6.79 2.74 -0.35
CA SER A 97 -6.95 4.15 -0.03
C SER A 97 -7.15 5.01 -1.28
N MET A 98 -6.46 4.67 -2.38
CA MET A 98 -6.62 5.31 -3.68
C MET A 98 -8.03 5.05 -4.24
N ARG A 99 -8.48 3.80 -4.22
CA ARG A 99 -9.83 3.41 -4.68
C ARG A 99 -10.92 4.19 -3.95
N LEU A 100 -10.80 4.32 -2.63
CA LEU A 100 -11.75 5.07 -1.82
C LEU A 100 -11.73 6.57 -2.15
N ALA A 101 -10.57 7.17 -2.33
CA ALA A 101 -10.43 8.57 -2.70
C ALA A 101 -11.04 8.89 -4.08
N LEU A 102 -10.76 8.05 -5.07
CA LEU A 102 -11.23 8.25 -6.44
C LEU A 102 -12.75 8.13 -6.59
N ARG A 103 -13.45 7.47 -5.68
CA ARG A 103 -14.93 7.44 -5.67
C ARG A 103 -15.54 8.83 -5.55
N TYR A 104 -14.92 9.75 -4.82
CA TYR A 104 -15.41 11.12 -4.63
C TYR A 104 -15.29 11.99 -5.88
N VAL A 105 -14.41 11.63 -6.80
CA VAL A 105 -14.31 12.30 -8.12
C VAL A 105 -15.18 11.57 -9.14
N ARG A 106 -15.09 10.25 -9.18
CA ARG A 106 -15.79 9.43 -10.17
C ARG A 106 -17.31 9.62 -10.15
N ARG A 107 -17.91 9.67 -8.95
CA ARG A 107 -19.37 9.75 -8.82
C ARG A 107 -19.94 11.05 -9.41
N PRO A 108 -19.46 12.26 -9.03
CA PRO A 108 -20.00 13.51 -9.53
C PRO A 108 -19.45 13.91 -10.90
N TYR A 109 -18.20 13.56 -11.23
CA TYR A 109 -17.48 14.09 -12.39
C TYR A 109 -16.98 13.02 -13.37
N GLY A 110 -17.36 11.77 -13.22
CA GLY A 110 -16.82 10.66 -14.03
C GLY A 110 -16.98 10.85 -15.53
N ARG A 111 -18.04 11.51 -15.98
CA ARG A 111 -18.31 11.78 -17.40
C ARG A 111 -17.80 13.14 -17.87
N THR A 112 -17.30 13.98 -16.97
CA THR A 112 -16.71 15.29 -17.31
C THR A 112 -15.32 15.07 -17.91
N PHE A 113 -14.93 15.89 -18.88
CA PHE A 113 -13.55 15.86 -19.38
C PHE A 113 -12.57 16.28 -18.30
N ALA A 114 -11.44 15.59 -18.23
CA ALA A 114 -10.43 15.85 -17.20
C ALA A 114 -9.84 17.27 -17.30
N LYS A 115 -9.82 17.87 -18.49
CA LYS A 115 -9.41 19.27 -18.73
C LYS A 115 -10.30 20.27 -18.01
N ASP A 116 -11.60 19.95 -17.81
CA ASP A 116 -12.61 20.84 -17.21
C ASP A 116 -12.70 20.67 -15.69
N PHE A 117 -11.95 19.71 -15.12
CA PHE A 117 -11.92 19.48 -13.68
C PHE A 117 -11.00 20.49 -12.97
N GLY A 118 -11.58 21.52 -12.43
CA GLY A 118 -10.86 22.62 -11.78
C GLY A 118 -10.86 22.58 -10.25
N PRO A 119 -10.27 23.64 -9.63
CA PRO A 119 -10.18 23.79 -8.18
C PRO A 119 -11.54 23.75 -7.45
N MET A 120 -12.60 24.30 -8.06
CA MET A 120 -13.93 24.28 -7.45
C MET A 120 -14.50 22.87 -7.40
N ALA A 121 -14.38 22.09 -8.49
CA ALA A 121 -14.79 20.69 -8.51
C ALA A 121 -14.07 19.85 -7.45
N LEU A 122 -12.76 20.09 -7.25
CA LEU A 122 -11.99 19.43 -6.19
C LEU A 122 -12.48 19.84 -4.79
N LYS A 123 -12.87 21.10 -4.57
CA LYS A 123 -13.47 21.53 -3.30
C LYS A 123 -14.83 20.88 -3.07
N VAL A 124 -15.68 20.76 -4.09
CA VAL A 124 -16.98 20.05 -3.99
C VAL A 124 -16.75 18.57 -3.58
N CYS A 125 -15.79 17.88 -4.20
CA CYS A 125 -15.42 16.54 -3.78
C CYS A 125 -15.01 16.48 -2.30
N ARG A 126 -14.29 17.50 -1.83
CA ARG A 126 -13.83 17.59 -0.44
C ARG A 126 -14.97 17.88 0.53
N GLU A 127 -15.92 18.74 0.18
CA GLU A 127 -17.11 18.97 1.00
C GLU A 127 -17.93 17.68 1.15
N ALA A 128 -18.13 16.91 0.08
CA ALA A 128 -18.79 15.60 0.15
C ALA A 128 -18.06 14.61 1.08
N MET A 129 -16.72 14.70 1.22
CA MET A 129 -15.98 13.92 2.21
C MET A 129 -16.28 14.37 3.63
N ILE A 130 -16.40 15.69 3.86
CA ILE A 130 -16.71 16.29 5.16
C ILE A 130 -18.14 15.92 5.58
N GLU A 131 -19.11 16.07 4.70
CA GLU A 131 -20.51 15.69 4.93
C GLU A 131 -20.66 14.21 5.28
N LYS A 132 -19.78 13.36 4.72
CA LYS A 132 -19.71 11.93 5.06
C LYS A 132 -19.06 11.66 6.41
N GLY A 133 -18.69 12.68 7.18
CA GLY A 133 -18.07 12.58 8.50
C GLY A 133 -16.62 12.11 8.51
N LEU A 134 -15.91 12.20 7.36
CA LEU A 134 -14.49 11.87 7.32
C LEU A 134 -13.68 12.88 8.13
N SER A 135 -12.62 12.39 8.80
CA SER A 135 -11.73 13.28 9.52
C SER A 135 -10.92 14.17 8.59
N ARG A 136 -10.53 15.36 9.07
CA ARG A 136 -9.72 16.32 8.33
C ARG A 136 -8.45 15.69 7.72
N SER A 137 -7.78 14.82 8.46
CA SER A 137 -6.59 14.12 7.98
C SER A 137 -6.90 13.18 6.81
N VAL A 138 -8.04 12.48 6.84
CA VAL A 138 -8.50 11.61 5.75
C VAL A 138 -8.91 12.44 4.54
N CYS A 139 -9.67 13.53 4.73
CA CYS A 139 -10.05 14.45 3.65
C CYS A 139 -8.80 15.00 2.93
N ASN A 140 -7.79 15.44 3.68
CA ASN A 140 -6.52 15.91 3.12
C ASN A 140 -5.76 14.78 2.40
N GLY A 141 -5.76 13.58 2.95
CA GLY A 141 -5.15 12.40 2.35
C GLY A 141 -5.82 12.02 1.02
N TYR A 142 -7.14 12.05 0.95
CA TYR A 142 -7.90 11.76 -0.27
C TYR A 142 -7.71 12.86 -1.31
N THR A 143 -7.74 14.14 -0.91
CA THR A 143 -7.44 15.26 -1.80
C THR A 143 -6.05 15.14 -2.45
N LYS A 144 -5.03 14.73 -1.67
CA LYS A 144 -3.68 14.46 -2.21
C LYS A 144 -3.68 13.33 -3.23
N ARG A 145 -4.45 12.26 -3.02
CA ARG A 145 -4.56 11.14 -3.97
C ARG A 145 -5.27 11.52 -5.25
N ILE A 146 -6.31 12.35 -5.15
CA ILE A 146 -6.98 12.91 -6.34
C ILE A 146 -5.99 13.75 -7.15
N LYS A 147 -5.24 14.65 -6.51
CA LYS A 147 -4.21 15.44 -7.19
C LYS A 147 -3.13 14.57 -7.83
N ARG A 148 -2.79 13.41 -7.23
CA ARG A 148 -1.84 12.46 -7.78
C ARG A 148 -2.35 11.83 -9.09
N LEU A 149 -3.63 11.52 -9.20
CA LEU A 149 -4.25 11.10 -10.46
C LEU A 149 -3.98 12.11 -11.59
N PHE A 150 -4.26 13.39 -11.33
CA PHE A 150 -4.07 14.43 -12.34
C PHE A 150 -2.58 14.69 -12.64
N ARG A 151 -1.72 14.62 -11.63
CA ARG A 151 -0.28 14.67 -11.83
C ARG A 151 0.20 13.55 -12.77
N TRP A 152 -0.24 12.32 -12.52
CA TRP A 152 0.05 11.17 -13.36
C TRP A 152 -0.48 11.35 -14.79
N GLY A 153 -1.68 11.93 -14.93
CA GLY A 153 -2.23 12.27 -16.25
C GLY A 153 -1.37 13.26 -17.02
N VAL A 154 -0.73 14.23 -16.34
CA VAL A 154 0.25 15.14 -16.97
C VAL A 154 1.54 14.42 -17.31
N GLU A 155 2.07 13.59 -16.39
CA GLU A 155 3.29 12.79 -16.62
C GLU A 155 3.18 11.85 -17.83
N ASN A 156 1.94 11.44 -18.19
CA ASN A 156 1.65 10.58 -19.34
C ASN A 156 0.99 11.35 -20.51
N GLU A 157 1.09 12.67 -20.53
CA GLU A 157 0.60 13.54 -21.61
C GLU A 157 -0.90 13.36 -21.95
N LEU A 158 -1.68 12.83 -21.02
CA LEU A 158 -3.12 12.63 -21.19
C LEU A 158 -3.92 13.92 -20.97
N ILE A 159 -3.38 14.85 -20.17
CA ILE A 159 -3.98 16.13 -19.84
C ILE A 159 -2.92 17.24 -19.78
N LEU A 160 -3.33 18.48 -19.96
CA LEU A 160 -2.44 19.63 -19.90
C LEU A 160 -1.92 19.90 -18.46
N ALA A 161 -0.67 20.37 -18.37
CA ALA A 161 -0.03 20.74 -17.11
C ALA A 161 -0.82 21.80 -16.32
N SER A 162 -1.46 22.73 -17.01
CA SER A 162 -2.30 23.80 -16.42
C SER A 162 -3.42 23.26 -15.52
N VAL A 163 -4.01 22.12 -15.87
CA VAL A 163 -5.07 21.48 -15.05
C VAL A 163 -4.51 21.10 -13.68
N PHE A 164 -3.37 20.40 -13.65
CA PHE A 164 -2.74 19.99 -12.40
C PHE A 164 -2.24 21.20 -11.60
N GLN A 165 -1.65 22.20 -12.26
CA GLN A 165 -1.20 23.43 -11.61
C GLN A 165 -2.37 24.15 -10.90
N ALA A 166 -3.53 24.26 -11.57
CA ALA A 166 -4.73 24.83 -10.95
C ALA A 166 -5.17 24.03 -9.71
N LEU A 167 -5.14 22.71 -9.78
CA LEU A 167 -5.49 21.85 -8.64
C LEU A 167 -4.51 22.00 -7.46
N GLN A 168 -3.23 22.29 -7.71
CA GLN A 168 -2.24 22.52 -6.66
C GLN A 168 -2.60 23.74 -5.78
N ALA A 169 -3.27 24.76 -6.32
CA ALA A 169 -3.71 25.94 -5.57
C ALA A 169 -4.70 25.61 -4.44
N VAL A 170 -5.39 24.47 -4.50
CA VAL A 170 -6.29 24.03 -3.42
C VAL A 170 -5.48 23.58 -2.21
N ARG A 171 -5.44 24.43 -1.19
CA ARG A 171 -4.73 24.14 0.08
C ARG A 171 -5.44 23.05 0.88
N GLY A 172 -4.67 22.32 1.71
CA GLY A 172 -5.22 21.38 2.67
C GLY A 172 -6.06 22.06 3.76
N LEU A 173 -7.01 21.33 4.31
CA LEU A 173 -7.82 21.78 5.46
C LEU A 173 -6.90 21.95 6.68
N ARG A 174 -7.08 23.07 7.40
CA ARG A 174 -6.33 23.35 8.64
C ARG A 174 -7.20 23.06 9.87
N LYS A 175 -6.54 22.63 10.95
CA LYS A 175 -7.18 22.39 12.24
C LYS A 175 -7.88 23.66 12.73
N GLY A 176 -9.11 23.52 13.23
CA GLY A 176 -9.93 24.63 13.72
C GLY A 176 -10.42 25.62 12.65
N ARG A 177 -10.15 25.35 11.34
CA ARG A 177 -10.56 26.24 10.23
C ARG A 177 -11.40 25.53 9.17
N SER A 178 -12.03 24.43 9.54
CA SER A 178 -12.92 23.66 8.67
C SER A 178 -13.92 22.85 9.50
N PRO A 179 -15.11 22.55 8.98
CA PRO A 179 -16.09 21.71 9.67
C PRO A 179 -15.74 20.22 9.67
N ALA A 180 -14.60 19.84 9.09
CA ALA A 180 -14.16 18.46 9.08
C ALA A 180 -13.87 17.96 10.51
N ARG A 181 -14.33 16.75 10.80
CA ARG A 181 -14.13 16.11 12.10
C ARG A 181 -12.64 16.02 12.44
N GLU A 182 -12.27 16.45 13.63
CA GLU A 182 -10.94 16.20 14.19
C GLU A 182 -10.92 14.86 14.92
N THR A 183 -9.81 14.16 14.82
CA THR A 183 -9.55 12.97 15.61
C THR A 183 -8.82 13.36 16.89
N GLU A 184 -9.17 12.73 18.00
CA GLU A 184 -8.41 12.90 19.23
C GLU A 184 -6.92 12.57 19.01
N PRO A 185 -6.02 13.37 19.61
CA PRO A 185 -4.60 13.06 19.55
C PRO A 185 -4.31 11.71 20.19
N ILE A 186 -3.54 10.88 19.50
CA ILE A 186 -3.04 9.63 20.10
C ILE A 186 -2.03 10.01 21.18
N ARG A 187 -2.34 9.67 22.43
CA ARG A 187 -1.47 9.87 23.60
C ARG A 187 -0.74 8.56 23.91
N PRO A 188 0.43 8.63 24.55
CA PRO A 188 1.07 7.44 25.12
C PRO A 188 0.12 6.75 26.11
N ALA A 189 0.08 5.41 26.06
CA ALA A 189 -0.64 4.64 27.06
C ALA A 189 -0.02 4.87 28.47
N ARG A 190 -0.85 5.04 29.48
CA ARG A 190 -0.39 5.13 30.86
C ARG A 190 0.11 3.77 31.31
N GLU A 191 1.15 3.74 32.14
CA GLU A 191 1.73 2.50 32.64
C GLU A 191 0.70 1.66 33.40
N GLU A 192 -0.15 2.29 34.21
CA GLU A 192 -1.26 1.66 34.93
C GLU A 192 -2.20 0.88 34.01
N HIS A 193 -2.54 1.45 32.83
CA HIS A 193 -3.39 0.78 31.85
C HIS A 193 -2.67 -0.41 31.21
N VAL A 194 -1.37 -0.29 30.99
CA VAL A 194 -0.58 -1.41 30.44
C VAL A 194 -0.53 -2.56 31.44
N GLU A 195 -0.24 -2.28 32.71
CA GLU A 195 -0.20 -3.29 33.77
C GLU A 195 -1.57 -3.97 33.98
N ALA A 196 -2.67 -3.22 33.89
CA ALA A 196 -4.02 -3.78 33.96
C ALA A 196 -4.37 -4.70 32.76
N VAL A 197 -3.80 -4.46 31.60
CA VAL A 197 -4.04 -5.25 30.37
C VAL A 197 -3.20 -6.53 30.34
N LEU A 198 -2.00 -6.53 30.91
CA LEU A 198 -1.06 -7.67 30.83
C LEU A 198 -1.69 -9.01 31.30
N PRO A 199 -2.41 -9.11 32.44
CA PRO A 199 -3.05 -10.37 32.88
C PRO A 199 -4.15 -10.85 31.93
N ALA A 200 -4.76 -9.93 31.18
CA ALA A 200 -5.88 -10.20 30.28
C ALA A 200 -5.48 -10.69 28.89
N VAL A 201 -4.18 -10.71 28.56
CA VAL A 201 -3.66 -11.19 27.27
C VAL A 201 -2.88 -12.50 27.41
N SER A 202 -2.64 -13.18 26.29
CA SER A 202 -1.82 -14.41 26.27
C SER A 202 -0.33 -14.11 26.47
N VAL A 203 0.42 -15.09 26.97
CA VAL A 203 1.87 -14.97 27.23
C VAL A 203 2.67 -14.40 26.04
N PRO A 204 2.47 -14.85 24.78
CA PRO A 204 3.15 -14.22 23.65
C PRO A 204 2.79 -12.73 23.47
N VAL A 205 1.52 -12.37 23.72
CA VAL A 205 1.08 -10.97 23.61
C VAL A 205 1.65 -10.12 24.75
N GLN A 206 1.73 -10.65 25.97
CA GLN A 206 2.44 -9.98 27.08
C GLN A 206 3.89 -9.69 26.73
N ALA A 207 4.59 -10.69 26.19
CA ALA A 207 5.99 -10.56 25.80
C ALA A 207 6.15 -9.47 24.72
N MET A 208 5.28 -9.46 23.69
CA MET A 208 5.31 -8.45 22.65
C MET A 208 5.08 -7.03 23.19
N ILE A 209 4.13 -6.85 24.14
CA ILE A 209 3.87 -5.55 24.77
C ILE A 209 5.11 -5.10 25.56
N ARG A 210 5.67 -5.96 26.42
CA ARG A 210 6.87 -5.64 27.22
C ARG A 210 8.07 -5.29 26.35
N LEU A 211 8.29 -6.03 25.26
CA LEU A 211 9.35 -5.72 24.32
C LEU A 211 9.19 -4.35 23.66
N GLN A 212 7.97 -3.99 23.28
CA GLN A 212 7.72 -2.67 22.71
C GLN A 212 7.99 -1.53 23.72
N LEU A 213 7.61 -1.72 24.98
CA LEU A 213 7.91 -0.76 26.04
C LEU A 213 9.43 -0.60 26.28
N LEU A 214 10.17 -1.72 26.26
CA LEU A 214 11.60 -1.75 26.56
C LEU A 214 12.48 -1.24 25.41
N THR A 215 11.99 -1.33 24.14
CA THR A 215 12.84 -1.12 22.96
C THR A 215 12.30 -0.06 21.99
N GLY A 216 11.06 0.38 22.15
CA GLY A 216 10.41 1.30 21.21
C GLY A 216 10.17 0.71 19.81
N MET A 217 10.28 -0.60 19.63
CA MET A 217 10.07 -1.23 18.33
C MET A 217 8.61 -1.13 17.87
N ARG A 218 8.41 -1.09 16.55
CA ARG A 218 7.07 -1.00 15.97
C ARG A 218 6.31 -2.32 16.06
N PRO A 219 4.96 -2.29 16.11
CA PRO A 219 4.16 -3.53 16.10
C PRO A 219 4.50 -4.48 14.95
N GLY A 220 4.83 -3.94 13.77
CA GLY A 220 5.26 -4.74 12.62
C GLY A 220 6.60 -5.44 12.83
N GLU A 221 7.51 -4.85 13.60
CA GLU A 221 8.83 -5.39 13.90
C GLU A 221 8.70 -6.53 14.93
N VAL A 222 7.91 -6.35 15.98
CA VAL A 222 7.77 -7.37 17.03
C VAL A 222 7.00 -8.62 16.57
N VAL A 223 5.96 -8.48 15.75
CA VAL A 223 5.15 -9.65 15.32
C VAL A 223 5.85 -10.55 14.29
N GLN A 224 6.89 -10.07 13.62
CA GLN A 224 7.66 -10.85 12.64
C GLN A 224 8.95 -11.47 13.19
N MET A 225 9.31 -11.16 14.44
CA MET A 225 10.57 -11.54 15.07
C MET A 225 10.79 -13.04 15.03
N ARG A 226 12.01 -13.46 14.63
CA ARG A 226 12.49 -14.85 14.62
C ARG A 226 13.77 -14.94 15.44
N ALA A 227 14.11 -16.13 15.91
CA ALA A 227 15.37 -16.36 16.62
C ALA A 227 16.59 -16.10 15.73
N SER A 228 16.51 -16.44 14.45
CA SER A 228 17.56 -16.22 13.45
C SER A 228 17.87 -14.75 13.19
N ASP A 229 16.93 -13.86 13.46
CA ASP A 229 17.09 -12.41 13.25
C ASP A 229 17.76 -11.70 14.45
N ILE A 230 18.09 -12.46 15.50
CA ILE A 230 18.66 -11.94 16.76
C ILE A 230 20.14 -12.39 16.86
N ASP A 231 21.02 -11.42 16.76
CA ASP A 231 22.44 -11.61 17.09
C ASP A 231 22.62 -11.62 18.62
N ARG A 232 23.10 -12.74 19.15
CA ARG A 232 23.30 -13.01 20.58
C ARG A 232 24.77 -13.12 20.98
N SER A 233 25.68 -12.77 20.06
CA SER A 233 27.13 -12.91 20.27
C SER A 233 27.69 -11.91 21.29
N ARG A 234 26.95 -10.82 21.57
CA ARG A 234 27.37 -9.76 22.49
C ARG A 234 26.49 -9.72 23.74
N GLN A 235 26.97 -9.01 24.79
CA GLN A 235 26.23 -8.80 26.02
C GLN A 235 24.85 -8.16 25.79
N VAL A 236 24.77 -7.16 24.90
CA VAL A 236 23.50 -6.61 24.40
C VAL A 236 23.17 -7.29 23.08
N TRP A 237 22.06 -8.00 23.03
CA TRP A 237 21.62 -8.64 21.79
C TRP A 237 21.13 -7.61 20.80
N THR A 238 21.27 -7.89 19.52
CA THR A 238 20.82 -7.01 18.43
C THR A 238 19.80 -7.74 17.58
N TYR A 239 18.60 -7.17 17.46
CA TYR A 239 17.57 -7.66 16.56
C TYR A 239 17.57 -6.88 15.24
N ARG A 240 17.66 -7.57 14.13
CA ARG A 240 17.59 -7.02 12.77
C ARG A 240 16.31 -7.48 12.09
N PRO A 241 15.22 -6.66 12.10
CA PRO A 241 13.97 -7.05 11.46
C PRO A 241 14.15 -7.18 9.94
N GLN A 242 13.71 -8.31 9.38
CA GLN A 242 13.78 -8.58 7.93
C GLN A 242 13.03 -7.52 7.10
N ARG A 243 12.02 -6.88 7.69
CA ARG A 243 11.22 -5.84 7.06
C ARG A 243 10.90 -4.72 8.04
N HIS A 244 11.10 -3.48 7.59
CA HIS A 244 10.74 -2.29 8.35
C HIS A 244 10.24 -1.15 7.43
N LYS A 245 9.81 -0.02 8.00
CA LYS A 245 9.17 1.07 7.26
C LYS A 245 10.08 1.69 6.18
N THR A 246 11.39 1.65 6.36
CA THR A 246 12.39 2.32 5.49
C THR A 246 13.31 1.33 4.76
N ASP A 247 13.01 0.04 4.74
CA ASP A 247 13.79 -1.01 4.05
C ASP A 247 13.94 -0.73 2.54
N TYR A 248 12.92 -0.15 1.91
CA TYR A 248 12.94 0.25 0.50
C TYR A 248 13.99 1.33 0.16
N ARG A 249 14.58 1.98 1.16
CA ARG A 249 15.67 2.97 1.01
C ARG A 249 17.05 2.38 1.25
N GLY A 250 17.16 1.07 1.45
CA GLY A 250 18.42 0.40 1.77
C GLY A 250 18.96 0.67 3.19
N HIS A 251 18.16 1.27 4.08
CA HIS A 251 18.57 1.49 5.45
C HIS A 251 18.44 0.20 6.27
N GLU A 252 19.46 -0.17 7.00
CA GLU A 252 19.38 -1.23 7.99
C GLU A 252 18.70 -0.73 9.28
N ARG A 253 17.91 -1.59 9.88
CA ARG A 253 17.26 -1.31 11.17
C ARG A 253 17.78 -2.27 12.22
N GLU A 254 18.45 -1.73 13.23
CA GLU A 254 18.89 -2.47 14.41
C GLU A 254 18.08 -2.04 15.63
N VAL A 255 17.72 -3.01 16.45
CA VAL A 255 17.04 -2.81 17.73
C VAL A 255 17.89 -3.47 18.83
N ALA A 256 18.42 -2.66 19.72
CA ALA A 256 19.16 -3.14 20.87
C ALA A 256 18.22 -3.82 21.87
N LEU A 257 18.61 -5.02 22.31
CA LEU A 257 17.90 -5.83 23.29
C LEU A 257 18.73 -5.92 24.56
N GLY A 258 18.49 -4.99 25.49
CA GLY A 258 19.15 -4.96 26.78
C GLY A 258 18.70 -6.12 27.72
N PRO A 259 19.28 -6.24 28.92
CA PRO A 259 19.05 -7.40 29.81
C PRO A 259 17.57 -7.67 30.13
N LYS A 260 16.77 -6.63 30.36
CA LYS A 260 15.31 -6.79 30.60
C LYS A 260 14.57 -7.35 29.38
N ALA A 261 14.92 -6.92 28.15
CA ALA A 261 14.33 -7.43 26.93
C ALA A 261 14.79 -8.87 26.66
N GLN A 262 16.04 -9.19 26.94
CA GLN A 262 16.58 -10.55 26.84
C GLN A 262 15.85 -11.52 27.81
N ALA A 263 15.58 -11.09 29.04
CA ALA A 263 14.84 -11.89 30.00
C ALA A 263 13.42 -12.23 29.51
N VAL A 264 12.75 -11.27 28.87
CA VAL A 264 11.44 -11.51 28.24
C VAL A 264 11.54 -12.48 27.05
N LEU A 265 12.60 -12.38 26.24
CA LEU A 265 12.77 -13.16 25.01
C LEU A 265 13.30 -14.58 25.25
N ARG A 266 14.12 -14.78 26.26
CA ARG A 266 14.82 -16.06 26.53
C ARG A 266 13.91 -17.29 26.46
N PRO A 267 12.72 -17.34 27.11
CA PRO A 267 11.84 -18.51 27.02
C PRO A 267 11.29 -18.79 25.63
N PHE A 268 11.25 -17.78 24.77
CA PHE A 268 10.77 -17.93 23.40
C PHE A 268 11.90 -18.36 22.44
N VAL A 269 13.10 -17.80 22.62
CA VAL A 269 14.28 -18.12 21.81
C VAL A 269 14.75 -19.57 22.07
N GLU A 270 14.71 -20.03 23.32
CA GLU A 270 15.11 -21.41 23.70
C GLU A 270 14.16 -22.48 23.12
N ARG A 271 12.90 -22.13 22.86
CA ARG A 271 11.89 -23.01 22.25
C ARG A 271 11.79 -22.86 20.74
N ALA A 272 12.49 -21.87 20.18
CA ALA A 272 12.29 -21.48 18.80
C ALA A 272 12.77 -22.55 17.83
N ASN A 273 11.90 -22.88 16.89
CA ASN A 273 12.24 -23.46 15.60
C ASN A 273 12.48 -22.30 14.61
N ASP A 274 12.71 -22.58 13.33
CA ASP A 274 12.92 -21.56 12.28
C ASP A 274 11.72 -20.62 12.03
N GLY A 275 10.66 -20.75 12.81
CA GLY A 275 9.42 -19.97 12.76
C GLY A 275 9.46 -18.66 13.55
N PRO A 276 8.33 -17.93 13.53
CA PRO A 276 8.15 -16.72 14.35
C PRO A 276 8.17 -17.04 15.83
N LEU A 277 8.81 -16.19 16.66
CA LEU A 277 8.87 -16.36 18.11
C LEU A 277 7.50 -16.30 18.79
N PHE A 278 6.56 -15.53 18.23
CA PHE A 278 5.24 -15.32 18.79
C PHE A 278 4.16 -15.89 17.88
N SER A 279 3.50 -16.96 18.36
CA SER A 279 2.49 -17.68 17.59
C SER A 279 1.11 -17.65 18.27
N PRO A 280 0.04 -17.30 17.52
CA PRO A 280 -1.33 -17.48 18.01
C PRO A 280 -1.68 -18.94 18.27
N ARG A 281 -1.07 -19.90 17.55
CA ARG A 281 -1.26 -21.34 17.72
C ARG A 281 -0.76 -21.77 19.10
N ASP A 282 0.44 -21.31 19.49
CA ASP A 282 1.00 -21.62 20.82
C ASP A 282 0.16 -21.02 21.95
N ALA A 283 -0.32 -19.77 21.75
CA ALA A 283 -1.22 -19.12 22.69
C ALA A 283 -2.53 -19.90 22.87
N GLU A 284 -3.08 -20.45 21.80
CA GLU A 284 -4.29 -21.27 21.87
C GLU A 284 -4.00 -22.64 22.52
N GLY A 285 -2.90 -23.27 22.19
CA GLY A 285 -2.44 -24.52 22.82
C GLY A 285 -2.30 -24.36 24.33
N ALA A 286 -1.59 -23.34 24.79
CA ALA A 286 -1.42 -23.01 26.19
C ALA A 286 -2.76 -22.71 26.91
N ARG A 287 -3.65 -21.96 26.27
CA ARG A 287 -4.99 -21.69 26.78
C ARG A 287 -5.80 -22.98 26.95
N ASN A 288 -5.76 -23.86 25.96
CA ASN A 288 -6.47 -25.13 25.99
C ASN A 288 -5.90 -26.09 27.06
N ALA A 289 -4.57 -26.12 27.21
CA ALA A 289 -3.90 -26.88 28.26
C ALA A 289 -4.35 -26.38 29.67
N ARG A 290 -4.31 -25.06 29.89
CA ARG A 290 -4.77 -24.45 31.14
C ARG A 290 -6.25 -24.76 31.43
N ARG A 291 -7.14 -24.70 30.43
CA ARG A 291 -8.55 -25.08 30.56
C ARG A 291 -8.73 -26.54 30.95
N ARG A 292 -7.89 -27.45 30.44
CA ARG A 292 -7.91 -28.86 30.81
C ARG A 292 -7.50 -29.04 32.26
N LEU A 293 -6.45 -28.38 32.72
CA LEU A 293 -5.99 -28.44 34.12
C LEU A 293 -7.01 -27.85 35.09
N GLN A 294 -7.72 -26.80 34.73
CA GLN A 294 -8.74 -26.14 35.55
C GLN A 294 -10.10 -26.84 35.50
N ARG A 295 -10.24 -27.93 34.74
CA ARG A 295 -11.52 -28.63 34.59
C ARG A 295 -11.87 -29.37 35.86
N LYS A 296 -13.05 -29.08 36.39
CA LYS A 296 -13.58 -29.70 37.64
C LYS A 296 -14.21 -31.09 37.41
N SER A 297 -14.66 -31.40 36.17
CA SER A 297 -15.28 -32.68 35.83
C SER A 297 -14.31 -33.59 35.05
N PRO A 298 -14.30 -34.93 35.29
CA PRO A 298 -13.46 -35.86 34.55
C PRO A 298 -13.82 -35.86 33.05
N MET A 299 -12.82 -36.13 32.21
CA MET A 299 -13.05 -36.29 30.77
C MET A 299 -13.61 -37.69 30.50
N THR A 300 -14.74 -37.76 29.80
CA THR A 300 -15.27 -39.06 29.37
C THR A 300 -14.37 -39.65 28.25
N PRO A 301 -14.30 -41.01 28.11
CA PRO A 301 -13.51 -41.64 27.06
C PRO A 301 -13.84 -41.10 25.66
N CYS A 302 -15.12 -40.82 25.39
CA CYS A 302 -15.58 -40.28 24.13
C CYS A 302 -15.05 -38.84 23.89
N GLN A 303 -14.98 -37.98 24.90
CA GLN A 303 -14.41 -36.65 24.83
C GLN A 303 -12.87 -36.69 24.64
N GLY A 304 -12.19 -37.66 25.27
CA GLY A 304 -10.75 -37.90 25.13
C GLY A 304 -10.37 -38.31 23.71
N ARG A 305 -11.20 -39.11 23.04
CA ARG A 305 -11.01 -39.57 21.65
C ARG A 305 -11.40 -38.53 20.62
N ARG A 306 -12.06 -37.44 20.98
CA ARG A 306 -12.55 -36.40 20.04
C ARG A 306 -11.36 -35.65 19.42
N ARG A 307 -11.05 -35.95 18.17
CA ARG A 307 -10.06 -35.21 17.40
C ARG A 307 -10.62 -33.84 17.02
N GLY A 308 -9.81 -32.81 17.10
CA GLY A 308 -10.18 -31.49 16.55
C GLY A 308 -10.50 -31.58 15.06
N LYS A 309 -11.30 -30.65 14.53
CA LYS A 309 -11.58 -30.57 13.10
C LYS A 309 -10.26 -30.45 12.34
N SER A 310 -10.05 -31.28 11.34
CA SER A 310 -8.83 -31.25 10.48
C SER A 310 -8.66 -29.94 9.71
N LYS A 311 -9.78 -29.32 9.32
CA LYS A 311 -9.81 -28.02 8.65
C LYS A 311 -10.80 -27.07 9.34
N PRO A 312 -10.45 -26.45 10.48
CA PRO A 312 -11.34 -25.50 11.14
C PRO A 312 -11.44 -24.21 10.31
N GLN A 313 -12.64 -23.63 10.19
CA GLN A 313 -12.86 -22.36 9.47
C GLN A 313 -12.02 -21.20 10.01
N LYS A 314 -11.63 -21.26 11.29
CA LYS A 314 -10.83 -20.23 11.98
C LYS A 314 -9.65 -20.87 12.70
N ALA A 315 -8.76 -21.51 11.93
CA ALA A 315 -7.51 -22.02 12.48
C ALA A 315 -6.60 -20.86 12.94
N PRO A 316 -5.95 -20.98 14.10
CA PRO A 316 -4.94 -20.01 14.52
C PRO A 316 -3.78 -20.04 13.52
N LYS A 317 -3.29 -18.87 13.16
CA LYS A 317 -2.13 -18.73 12.28
C LYS A 317 -0.82 -18.99 13.05
N ASP A 318 0.25 -19.29 12.33
CA ASP A 318 1.56 -19.51 12.93
C ASP A 318 2.20 -18.22 13.46
N ARG A 319 1.82 -17.06 12.90
CA ARG A 319 2.31 -15.76 13.37
C ARG A 319 1.19 -14.75 13.59
N TYR A 320 1.41 -13.83 14.51
CA TYR A 320 0.58 -12.65 14.64
C TYR A 320 0.74 -11.72 13.43
N THR A 321 -0.34 -11.06 13.04
CA THR A 321 -0.31 -9.86 12.20
C THR A 321 -0.48 -8.64 13.09
N THR A 322 -0.08 -7.45 12.65
CA THR A 322 -0.32 -6.20 13.39
C THR A 322 -1.81 -6.02 13.74
N ALA A 323 -2.70 -6.42 12.82
CA ALA A 323 -4.14 -6.37 13.04
C ALA A 323 -4.63 -7.37 14.10
N SER A 324 -4.10 -8.60 14.14
CA SER A 324 -4.46 -9.58 15.16
C SER A 324 -3.89 -9.22 16.53
N TYR A 325 -2.68 -8.69 16.56
CA TYR A 325 -2.03 -8.18 17.78
C TYR A 325 -2.83 -7.01 18.37
N ARG A 326 -3.15 -5.99 17.55
CA ARG A 326 -4.00 -4.86 17.96
C ARG A 326 -5.35 -5.32 18.52
N ARG A 327 -6.02 -6.29 17.85
CA ARG A 327 -7.31 -6.82 18.34
C ARG A 327 -7.18 -7.57 19.66
N ALA A 328 -6.06 -8.25 19.89
CA ALA A 328 -5.82 -8.92 21.17
C ALA A 328 -5.71 -7.89 22.31
N ILE A 329 -4.98 -6.79 22.07
CA ILE A 329 -4.86 -5.69 23.04
C ILE A 329 -6.21 -5.02 23.26
N ALA A 330 -6.94 -4.60 22.19
CA ALA A 330 -8.22 -3.93 22.32
C ALA A 330 -9.22 -4.74 23.15
N ARG A 331 -9.34 -6.05 22.89
CA ARG A 331 -10.19 -6.94 23.70
C ARG A 331 -9.73 -7.10 25.16
N ALA A 332 -8.45 -6.92 25.42
CA ALA A 332 -7.93 -6.95 26.76
C ALA A 332 -8.20 -5.62 27.49
N CYS A 333 -8.12 -4.48 26.79
CA CYS A 333 -8.55 -3.19 27.30
C CYS A 333 -10.04 -3.20 27.70
N GLU A 334 -10.91 -3.74 26.85
CA GLU A 334 -12.34 -3.92 27.15
C GLU A 334 -12.56 -4.75 28.44
N ARG A 335 -11.81 -5.87 28.59
CA ARG A 335 -11.90 -6.73 29.78
C ARG A 335 -11.36 -6.10 31.06
N ALA A 336 -10.34 -5.26 30.93
CA ALA A 336 -9.72 -4.52 32.03
C ALA A 336 -10.41 -3.17 32.30
N SER A 337 -11.46 -2.83 31.51
CA SER A 337 -12.19 -1.56 31.61
C SER A 337 -11.25 -0.32 31.48
N VAL A 338 -10.23 -0.42 30.65
CA VAL A 338 -9.29 0.68 30.37
C VAL A 338 -9.43 1.16 28.91
N PRO A 339 -9.10 2.42 28.61
CA PRO A 339 -9.12 2.94 27.25
C PRO A 339 -8.21 2.14 26.30
N SER A 340 -8.67 1.90 25.06
CA SER A 340 -7.97 1.12 24.03
C SER A 340 -7.17 1.99 23.05
#